data_88df1b369dd964f4a4da4723b49f503c
#
_entry.id   88df1b369dd964f4a4da4723b49f503c
#
_cell.length_a   1.000
_cell.length_b   1.000
_cell.length_c   1.000
_cell.angle_alpha   90.00
_cell.angle_beta   90.00
_cell.angle_gamma   90.00
#
_symmetry.space_group_name_H-M   'P 1'
#
loop_
_entity.id
_entity.type
_entity.pdbx_description
1 polymer ?
#
loop_
_entity_poly.entity_id
_entity_poly.type
_entity_poly.pdbx_seq_one_letter_code
_entity_poly.pdbx_strand_id
1 'polypeptide(L)'
;EGLGYYSRARNLQKAARILTEQYGGRFPETYRELTALPGIGDYTAGAILSIAFGQAVPAVDGNVLRLAARITGSCLDVLDAKNRKAFRNWMAAAMSQERPGAYNQALMDLGATVCLPSGAPLCGDCPAGDFCIARQEGCQARLPVRSPKREKRTEHLTVFLLRRGAAAALRQRPDTGLLAGLWEYPHVPGTLTEAEAARQLQMWGVNPTKWTKKLSARHIFTHVRWEMTGYVVEVNGLGPGDWLWAEAQQRERLAIPSAFEKFTAELKEGE
;
A
#
# COMPACT_ATOMS: atom_id res chain seq x y z
N GLU A 1 4.78 2.64 -11.36
CA GLU A 1 3.78 1.60 -11.63
C GLU A 1 4.26 0.28 -11.04
N GLY A 2 3.36 -0.59 -10.52
CA GLY A 2 3.71 -1.89 -9.93
C GLY A 2 4.31 -1.87 -8.51
N LEU A 3 4.78 -0.74 -8.01
CA LEU A 3 5.43 -0.66 -6.70
C LEU A 3 4.46 -0.87 -5.52
N GLY A 4 3.16 -0.65 -5.70
CA GLY A 4 2.18 -0.54 -4.62
C GLY A 4 2.52 0.58 -3.63
N TYR A 5 1.56 1.02 -2.82
CA TYR A 5 1.82 2.12 -1.87
C TYR A 5 2.59 3.29 -2.53
N TYR A 6 2.01 3.91 -3.51
CA TYR A 6 2.63 4.98 -4.34
C TYR A 6 3.22 6.14 -3.53
N SER A 7 2.77 6.34 -2.30
CA SER A 7 3.38 7.26 -1.35
C SER A 7 4.84 6.93 -1.03
N ARG A 8 5.29 5.67 -1.19
CA ARG A 8 6.68 5.26 -0.92
C ARG A 8 7.68 6.01 -1.79
N ALA A 9 7.45 6.07 -3.10
CA ALA A 9 8.34 6.78 -4.03
C ALA A 9 8.40 8.29 -3.71
N ARG A 10 7.23 8.90 -3.45
CA ARG A 10 7.17 10.32 -3.06
C ARG A 10 7.85 10.61 -1.72
N ASN A 11 7.63 9.74 -0.75
CA ASN A 11 8.27 9.89 0.56
C ASN A 11 9.78 9.69 0.47
N LEU A 12 10.25 8.72 -0.34
CA LEU A 12 11.68 8.53 -0.59
C LEU A 12 12.33 9.79 -1.18
N GLN A 13 11.68 10.39 -2.20
CA GLN A 13 12.18 11.64 -2.80
C GLN A 13 12.18 12.80 -1.80
N LYS A 14 11.10 12.95 -1.01
CA LYS A 14 11.02 13.99 0.04
C LYS A 14 12.10 13.80 1.11
N ALA A 15 12.28 12.57 1.58
CA ALA A 15 13.32 12.25 2.56
C ALA A 15 14.72 12.56 2.01
N ALA A 16 15.00 12.19 0.74
CA ALA A 16 16.28 12.49 0.11
C ALA A 16 16.55 14.00 0.01
N ARG A 17 15.54 14.82 -0.32
CA ARG A 17 15.67 16.28 -0.32
C ARG A 17 15.98 16.82 1.07
N ILE A 18 15.24 16.39 2.09
CA ILE A 18 15.49 16.81 3.48
C ILE A 18 16.90 16.43 3.92
N LEU A 19 17.34 15.21 3.61
CA LEU A 19 18.70 14.76 3.92
C LEU A 19 19.75 15.64 3.26
N THR A 20 19.57 15.98 1.99
CA THR A 20 20.50 16.85 1.26
C THR A 20 20.53 18.28 1.82
N GLU A 21 19.34 18.86 2.06
CA GLU A 21 19.19 20.27 2.41
C GLU A 21 19.49 20.55 3.90
N GLN A 22 19.12 19.63 4.81
CA GLN A 22 19.18 19.85 6.24
C GLN A 22 20.28 19.04 6.94
N TYR A 23 20.70 17.91 6.36
CA TYR A 23 21.68 17.00 6.95
C TYR A 23 22.96 16.87 6.11
N GLY A 24 23.12 17.69 5.06
CA GLY A 24 24.32 17.66 4.20
C GLY A 24 24.55 16.32 3.51
N GLY A 25 23.46 15.60 3.17
CA GLY A 25 23.50 14.29 2.53
C GLY A 25 23.79 13.11 3.46
N ARG A 26 23.87 13.32 4.76
CA ARG A 26 24.12 12.26 5.75
C ARG A 26 22.82 11.84 6.42
N PHE A 27 22.70 10.57 6.75
CA PHE A 27 21.60 10.10 7.58
C PHE A 27 21.79 10.50 9.03
N PRO A 28 20.75 11.00 9.72
CA PRO A 28 20.81 11.22 11.16
C PRO A 28 20.91 9.88 11.90
N GLU A 29 21.60 9.91 13.04
CA GLU A 29 21.90 8.71 13.83
C GLU A 29 21.02 8.58 15.07
N THR A 30 19.98 9.40 15.18
CA THR A 30 19.03 9.30 16.29
C THR A 30 17.66 8.78 15.81
N TYR A 31 17.02 7.99 16.66
CA TYR A 31 15.67 7.47 16.39
C TYR A 31 14.66 8.58 16.10
N ARG A 32 14.73 9.67 16.86
CA ARG A 32 13.83 10.82 16.75
C ARG A 32 13.95 11.51 15.37
N GLU A 33 15.16 11.77 14.95
CA GLU A 33 15.42 12.44 13.67
C GLU A 33 15.07 11.53 12.49
N LEU A 34 15.41 10.24 12.56
CA LEU A 34 15.02 9.27 11.52
C LEU A 34 13.51 9.17 11.37
N THR A 35 12.76 9.07 12.46
CA THR A 35 11.29 8.97 12.40
C THR A 35 10.61 10.29 12.00
N ALA A 36 11.31 11.41 12.00
CA ALA A 36 10.83 12.68 11.45
C ALA A 36 10.93 12.74 9.91
N LEU A 37 11.71 11.85 9.28
CA LEU A 37 11.83 11.79 7.82
C LEU A 37 10.60 11.13 7.18
N PRO A 38 10.09 11.67 6.06
CA PRO A 38 8.95 11.10 5.36
C PRO A 38 9.16 9.64 4.97
N GLY A 39 8.23 8.77 5.35
CA GLY A 39 8.27 7.35 5.03
C GLY A 39 9.15 6.49 5.92
N ILE A 40 9.85 7.06 6.89
CA ILE A 40 10.60 6.33 7.91
C ILE A 40 9.74 6.20 9.16
N GLY A 41 9.20 5.01 9.38
CA GLY A 41 8.50 4.64 10.61
C GLY A 41 9.42 3.89 11.58
N ASP A 42 8.86 3.48 12.71
CA ASP A 42 9.56 2.75 13.78
C ASP A 42 10.40 1.56 13.30
N TYR A 43 9.83 0.74 12.42
CA TYR A 43 10.51 -0.42 11.84
C TYR A 43 11.74 0.00 11.02
N THR A 44 11.56 0.95 10.10
CA THR A 44 12.64 1.40 9.22
C THR A 44 13.73 2.12 10.01
N ALA A 45 13.37 2.93 11.01
CA ALA A 45 14.33 3.58 11.89
C ALA A 45 15.14 2.56 12.70
N GLY A 46 14.49 1.53 13.26
CA GLY A 46 15.17 0.44 13.96
C GLY A 46 16.13 -0.33 13.05
N ALA A 47 15.71 -0.62 11.81
CA ALA A 47 16.55 -1.29 10.82
C ALA A 47 17.78 -0.43 10.46
N ILE A 48 17.61 0.85 10.16
CA ILE A 48 18.72 1.76 9.83
C ILE A 48 19.70 1.87 11.01
N LEU A 49 19.20 2.14 12.21
CA LEU A 49 20.04 2.30 13.39
C LEU A 49 20.83 1.04 13.71
N SER A 50 20.23 -0.13 13.61
CA SER A 50 20.92 -1.36 13.96
C SER A 50 21.88 -1.85 12.88
N ILE A 51 21.48 -1.78 11.60
CA ILE A 51 22.24 -2.35 10.49
C ILE A 51 23.36 -1.40 10.04
N ALA A 52 23.03 -0.09 9.90
CA ALA A 52 23.99 0.89 9.39
C ALA A 52 24.83 1.54 10.50
N PHE A 53 24.26 1.72 11.69
CA PHE A 53 24.92 2.44 12.79
C PHE A 53 25.27 1.57 14.00
N GLY A 54 24.96 0.27 13.97
CA GLY A 54 25.32 -0.65 15.06
C GLY A 54 24.62 -0.36 16.40
N GLN A 55 23.53 0.39 16.39
CA GLN A 55 22.79 0.72 17.62
C GLN A 55 21.77 -0.35 17.96
N ALA A 56 21.65 -0.69 19.23
CA ALA A 56 20.74 -1.74 19.70
C ALA A 56 19.27 -1.26 19.73
N VAL A 57 18.70 -1.03 18.54
CA VAL A 57 17.31 -0.62 18.34
C VAL A 57 16.56 -1.71 17.57
N PRO A 58 15.47 -2.30 18.12
CA PRO A 58 14.75 -3.39 17.46
C PRO A 58 13.93 -2.88 16.27
N ALA A 59 14.00 -3.61 15.15
CA ALA A 59 13.18 -3.44 13.98
C ALA A 59 11.99 -4.40 14.03
N VAL A 60 10.82 -3.92 14.45
CA VAL A 60 9.65 -4.76 14.71
C VAL A 60 8.58 -4.54 13.65
N ASP A 61 8.43 -5.51 12.74
CA ASP A 61 7.36 -5.60 11.76
C ASP A 61 6.33 -6.68 12.11
N GLY A 62 5.39 -6.94 11.21
CA GLY A 62 4.39 -8.00 11.38
C GLY A 62 4.98 -9.41 11.44
N ASN A 63 6.12 -9.66 10.81
CA ASN A 63 6.82 -10.95 10.85
C ASN A 63 7.51 -11.15 12.19
N VAL A 64 8.19 -10.11 12.66
CA VAL A 64 8.85 -10.13 13.97
C VAL A 64 7.83 -10.23 15.10
N LEU A 65 6.68 -9.54 15.03
CA LEU A 65 5.58 -9.69 15.99
C LEU A 65 5.04 -11.13 16.04
N ARG A 66 4.89 -11.78 14.88
CA ARG A 66 4.47 -13.19 14.81
C ARG A 66 5.49 -14.10 15.47
N LEU A 67 6.75 -13.90 15.14
CA LEU A 67 7.85 -14.68 15.70
C LEU A 67 7.90 -14.51 17.22
N ALA A 68 7.88 -13.27 17.71
CA ALA A 68 7.87 -12.97 19.14
C ALA A 68 6.69 -13.61 19.86
N ALA A 69 5.45 -13.48 19.31
CA ALA A 69 4.27 -14.09 19.89
C ALA A 69 4.37 -15.60 19.98
N ARG A 70 4.94 -16.27 18.97
CA ARG A 70 5.13 -17.73 18.96
C ARG A 70 6.24 -18.18 19.91
N ILE A 71 7.38 -17.50 19.92
CA ILE A 71 8.48 -17.85 20.84
C ILE A 71 8.03 -17.72 22.29
N THR A 72 7.33 -16.65 22.63
CA THR A 72 6.88 -16.37 24.02
C THR A 72 5.56 -17.04 24.39
N GLY A 73 4.87 -17.72 23.45
CA GLY A 73 3.51 -18.24 23.67
C GLY A 73 2.46 -17.16 23.93
N SER A 74 2.74 -15.91 23.58
CA SER A 74 1.91 -14.76 23.95
C SER A 74 0.59 -14.72 23.19
N CYS A 75 -0.52 -14.69 23.92
CA CYS A 75 -1.88 -14.52 23.40
C CYS A 75 -2.31 -13.03 23.30
N LEU A 76 -1.40 -12.09 23.50
CA LEU A 76 -1.69 -10.68 23.32
C LEU A 76 -1.96 -10.36 21.83
N ASP A 77 -3.01 -9.56 21.59
CA ASP A 77 -3.29 -9.11 20.23
C ASP A 77 -2.17 -8.22 19.69
N VAL A 78 -1.50 -8.70 18.64
CA VAL A 78 -0.38 -7.98 18.00
C VAL A 78 -0.82 -6.73 17.20
N LEU A 79 -2.12 -6.51 17.02
CA LEU A 79 -2.64 -5.29 16.36
C LEU A 79 -2.88 -4.15 17.35
N ASP A 80 -2.99 -4.44 18.63
CA ASP A 80 -3.15 -3.44 19.67
C ASP A 80 -1.85 -2.66 19.90
N ALA A 81 -1.95 -1.33 19.98
CA ALA A 81 -0.77 -0.45 20.08
C ALA A 81 0.00 -0.63 21.41
N LYS A 82 -0.71 -0.88 22.52
CA LYS A 82 -0.10 -1.11 23.84
C LYS A 82 0.68 -2.43 23.83
N ASN A 83 0.09 -3.48 23.24
CA ASN A 83 0.75 -4.78 23.13
C ASN A 83 1.95 -4.72 22.19
N ARG A 84 1.88 -3.97 21.08
CA ARG A 84 3.04 -3.75 20.20
C ARG A 84 4.21 -3.09 20.95
N LYS A 85 3.92 -2.16 21.85
CA LYS A 85 4.95 -1.53 22.69
C LYS A 85 5.57 -2.57 23.63
N ALA A 86 4.76 -3.46 24.22
CA ALA A 86 5.26 -4.55 25.07
C ALA A 86 6.17 -5.52 24.30
N PHE A 87 5.76 -5.94 23.09
CA PHE A 87 6.60 -6.77 22.22
C PHE A 87 7.91 -6.06 21.83
N ARG A 88 7.87 -4.78 21.51
CA ARG A 88 9.08 -3.99 21.21
C ARG A 88 10.03 -3.94 22.40
N ASN A 89 9.52 -3.72 23.60
CA ASN A 89 10.34 -3.70 24.82
C ASN A 89 10.98 -5.08 25.09
N TRP A 90 10.21 -6.16 24.90
CA TRP A 90 10.74 -7.51 25.01
C TRP A 90 11.85 -7.78 23.99
N MET A 91 11.64 -7.38 22.73
CA MET A 91 12.65 -7.52 21.67
C MET A 91 13.90 -6.70 21.96
N ALA A 92 13.76 -5.48 22.50
CA ALA A 92 14.88 -4.65 22.91
C ALA A 92 15.70 -5.30 24.05
N ALA A 93 15.02 -5.90 25.00
CA ALA A 93 15.68 -6.60 26.11
C ALA A 93 16.44 -7.87 25.67
N ALA A 94 15.90 -8.58 24.65
CA ALA A 94 16.53 -9.79 24.11
C ALA A 94 17.60 -9.50 23.03
N MET A 95 17.79 -8.23 22.66
CA MET A 95 18.63 -7.85 21.54
C MET A 95 20.12 -7.96 21.85
N SER A 96 20.89 -8.51 20.90
CA SER A 96 22.35 -8.50 20.98
C SER A 96 22.88 -7.07 20.96
N GLN A 97 23.71 -6.74 21.97
CA GLN A 97 24.37 -5.43 22.05
C GLN A 97 25.62 -5.36 21.15
N GLU A 98 26.26 -6.51 20.89
CA GLU A 98 27.47 -6.58 20.07
C GLU A 98 27.15 -6.63 18.57
N ARG A 99 26.05 -7.27 18.19
CA ARG A 99 25.68 -7.53 16.80
C ARG A 99 24.20 -7.20 16.53
N PRO A 100 23.74 -5.96 16.80
CA PRO A 100 22.32 -5.60 16.72
C PRO A 100 21.75 -5.71 15.29
N GLY A 101 22.53 -5.34 14.27
CA GLY A 101 22.13 -5.47 12.88
C GLY A 101 21.91 -6.94 12.47
N ALA A 102 22.84 -7.84 12.82
CA ALA A 102 22.71 -9.26 12.55
C ALA A 102 21.50 -9.87 13.28
N TYR A 103 21.23 -9.44 14.52
CA TYR A 103 20.06 -9.88 15.28
C TYR A 103 18.75 -9.51 14.55
N ASN A 104 18.57 -8.25 14.14
CA ASN A 104 17.39 -7.83 13.41
C ASN A 104 17.24 -8.55 12.06
N GLN A 105 18.32 -8.72 11.29
CA GLN A 105 18.30 -9.46 10.03
C GLN A 105 17.89 -10.92 10.23
N ALA A 106 18.47 -11.60 11.23
CA ALA A 106 18.11 -12.97 11.56
C ALA A 106 16.62 -13.13 11.88
N LEU A 107 16.03 -12.18 12.62
CA LEU A 107 14.60 -12.20 12.91
C LEU A 107 13.73 -11.98 11.66
N MET A 108 14.16 -11.08 10.75
CA MET A 108 13.48 -10.84 9.48
C MET A 108 13.51 -12.10 8.61
N ASP A 109 14.68 -12.72 8.46
CA ASP A 109 14.88 -13.93 7.67
C ASP A 109 14.08 -15.10 8.24
N LEU A 110 14.19 -15.32 9.55
CA LEU A 110 13.45 -16.38 10.24
C LEU A 110 11.93 -16.20 10.06
N GLY A 111 11.46 -14.97 10.17
CA GLY A 111 10.04 -14.63 9.93
C GLY A 111 9.61 -14.79 8.48
N ALA A 112 10.49 -14.58 7.52
CA ALA A 112 10.17 -14.67 6.10
C ALA A 112 10.24 -16.12 5.57
N THR A 113 11.20 -16.92 6.04
CA THR A 113 11.56 -18.20 5.41
C THR A 113 11.19 -19.44 6.23
N VAL A 114 11.15 -19.35 7.55
CA VAL A 114 10.93 -20.49 8.45
C VAL A 114 9.62 -20.38 9.23
N CYS A 115 9.45 -19.29 9.97
CA CYS A 115 8.26 -19.07 10.78
C CYS A 115 7.11 -18.47 9.95
N LEU A 116 6.57 -19.22 9.00
CA LEU A 116 5.65 -18.75 7.98
C LEU A 116 4.30 -18.24 8.54
N PRO A 117 3.67 -17.23 7.89
CA PRO A 117 2.38 -16.69 8.33
C PRO A 117 1.19 -17.58 7.96
N SER A 118 1.32 -18.39 6.93
CA SER A 118 0.28 -19.26 6.37
C SER A 118 0.81 -20.67 6.22
N GLY A 119 -0.04 -21.67 6.40
CA GLY A 119 0.37 -23.08 6.40
C GLY A 119 1.12 -23.47 7.68
N ALA A 120 1.78 -24.59 7.65
CA ALA A 120 2.62 -25.05 8.76
C ALA A 120 3.99 -24.35 8.70
N PRO A 121 4.43 -23.70 9.78
CA PRO A 121 5.79 -23.18 9.86
C PRO A 121 6.81 -24.33 9.90
N LEU A 122 8.01 -24.09 9.37
CA LEU A 122 9.09 -25.09 9.29
C LEU A 122 9.80 -25.22 10.64
N CYS A 123 9.07 -25.68 11.65
CA CYS A 123 9.57 -25.77 13.04
C CYS A 123 10.74 -26.76 13.23
N GLY A 124 10.89 -27.74 12.34
CA GLY A 124 12.01 -28.67 12.32
C GLY A 124 13.35 -27.98 12.04
N ASP A 125 13.34 -26.98 11.16
CA ASP A 125 14.53 -26.24 10.73
C ASP A 125 14.74 -24.94 11.52
N CYS A 126 13.88 -24.69 12.52
CA CYS A 126 13.88 -23.42 13.25
C CYS A 126 14.98 -23.40 14.32
N PRO A 127 15.97 -22.48 14.26
CA PRO A 127 17.01 -22.38 15.27
C PRO A 127 16.48 -21.98 16.66
N ALA A 128 15.26 -21.40 16.73
CA ALA A 128 14.59 -21.07 17.98
C ALA A 128 13.66 -22.20 18.47
N GLY A 129 13.70 -23.37 17.84
CA GLY A 129 12.74 -24.45 18.09
C GLY A 129 12.72 -24.94 19.52
N ASP A 130 13.88 -25.07 20.17
CA ASP A 130 14.01 -25.67 21.47
C ASP A 130 13.44 -24.81 22.61
N PHE A 131 13.42 -23.51 22.44
CA PHE A 131 12.84 -22.57 23.42
C PHE A 131 11.54 -21.90 22.97
N CYS A 132 10.97 -22.34 21.84
CA CYS A 132 9.73 -21.79 21.31
C CYS A 132 8.51 -22.42 22.01
N ILE A 133 7.82 -21.65 22.84
CA ILE A 133 6.63 -22.12 23.58
C ILE A 133 5.54 -22.59 22.62
N ALA A 134 5.28 -21.86 21.51
CA ALA A 134 4.27 -22.30 20.56
C ALA A 134 4.58 -23.68 19.94
N ARG A 135 5.86 -24.01 19.71
CA ARG A 135 6.26 -25.36 19.23
C ARG A 135 6.03 -26.42 20.30
N GLN A 136 6.44 -26.13 21.52
CA GLN A 136 6.30 -27.06 22.64
C GLN A 136 4.82 -27.41 22.93
N GLU A 137 3.94 -26.39 22.82
CA GLU A 137 2.50 -26.52 23.06
C GLU A 137 1.66 -26.88 21.82
N GLY A 138 2.28 -26.98 20.64
CA GLY A 138 1.56 -27.26 19.40
C GLY A 138 0.56 -26.14 18.98
N CYS A 139 0.80 -24.89 19.39
CA CYS A 139 -0.17 -23.80 19.21
C CYS A 139 0.21 -22.76 18.15
N GLN A 140 1.16 -23.06 17.24
CA GLN A 140 1.68 -22.15 16.24
C GLN A 140 0.59 -21.56 15.33
N ALA A 141 -0.44 -22.37 14.99
CA ALA A 141 -1.54 -21.94 14.14
C ALA A 141 -2.46 -20.89 14.81
N ARG A 142 -2.49 -20.87 16.14
CA ARG A 142 -3.30 -19.92 16.92
C ARG A 142 -2.58 -18.58 17.16
N LEU A 143 -1.27 -18.53 16.91
CA LEU A 143 -0.44 -17.37 17.18
C LEU A 143 0.16 -16.77 15.87
N PRO A 144 0.25 -15.47 15.76
CA PRO A 144 -0.15 -14.45 16.74
C PRO A 144 -1.67 -14.22 16.77
N VAL A 145 -2.20 -13.85 17.92
CA VAL A 145 -3.59 -13.39 18.05
C VAL A 145 -3.74 -12.05 17.34
N ARG A 146 -4.82 -11.92 16.57
CA ARG A 146 -5.16 -10.68 15.84
C ARG A 146 -6.65 -10.42 15.97
N SER A 147 -7.02 -9.24 16.42
CA SER A 147 -8.40 -8.79 16.35
C SER A 147 -8.95 -8.88 14.92
N PRO A 148 -10.24 -9.16 14.75
CA PRO A 148 -10.88 -9.14 13.45
C PRO A 148 -10.59 -7.81 12.74
N LYS A 149 -10.26 -7.88 11.47
CA LYS A 149 -10.10 -6.67 10.66
C LYS A 149 -11.45 -5.96 10.60
N ARG A 150 -11.44 -4.64 10.83
CA ARG A 150 -12.62 -3.81 10.58
C ARG A 150 -13.09 -4.03 9.15
N GLU A 151 -14.40 -4.10 8.96
CA GLU A 151 -14.96 -4.16 7.62
C GLU A 151 -14.51 -2.95 6.80
N LYS A 152 -14.16 -3.22 5.56
CA LYS A 152 -13.73 -2.17 4.64
C LYS A 152 -14.96 -1.39 4.19
N ARG A 153 -14.89 -0.07 4.24
CA ARG A 153 -15.91 0.78 3.62
C ARG A 153 -16.00 0.46 2.13
N THR A 154 -17.20 0.20 1.64
CA THR A 154 -17.45 0.04 0.21
C THR A 154 -17.85 1.38 -0.38
N GLU A 155 -17.19 1.79 -1.44
CA GLU A 155 -17.52 2.95 -2.24
C GLU A 155 -17.92 2.50 -3.65
N HIS A 156 -19.05 3.00 -4.11
CA HIS A 156 -19.53 2.78 -5.46
C HIS A 156 -19.10 3.96 -6.34
N LEU A 157 -18.56 3.69 -7.50
CA LEU A 157 -18.11 4.70 -8.44
C LEU A 157 -18.66 4.42 -9.84
N THR A 158 -19.06 5.47 -10.55
CA THR A 158 -19.31 5.40 -11.99
C THR A 158 -18.14 6.03 -12.71
N VAL A 159 -17.43 5.21 -13.49
CA VAL A 159 -16.21 5.58 -14.22
C VAL A 159 -16.56 5.79 -15.69
N PHE A 160 -16.04 6.85 -16.29
CA PHE A 160 -16.29 7.20 -17.69
C PHE A 160 -14.99 7.06 -18.51
N LEU A 161 -14.98 6.08 -19.41
CA LEU A 161 -13.95 5.95 -20.43
C LEU A 161 -14.40 6.77 -21.66
N LEU A 162 -14.11 8.06 -21.62
CA LEU A 162 -14.51 8.98 -22.67
C LEU A 162 -13.48 8.96 -23.78
N ARG A 163 -13.92 8.71 -25.01
CA ARG A 163 -13.08 8.65 -26.20
C ARG A 163 -13.44 9.80 -27.14
N ARG A 164 -12.41 10.43 -27.70
CA ARG A 164 -12.51 11.42 -28.76
C ARG A 164 -11.44 11.11 -29.81
N GLY A 165 -11.85 10.37 -30.84
CA GLY A 165 -10.89 9.73 -31.75
C GLY A 165 -9.97 8.77 -31.04
N ALA A 166 -8.67 8.89 -31.21
CA ALA A 166 -7.65 8.06 -30.54
C ALA A 166 -7.36 8.49 -29.09
N ALA A 167 -7.87 9.65 -28.65
CA ALA A 167 -7.59 10.17 -27.32
C ALA A 167 -8.67 9.77 -26.31
N ALA A 168 -8.24 9.49 -25.07
CA ALA A 168 -9.12 9.27 -23.92
C ALA A 168 -8.92 10.36 -22.86
N ALA A 169 -10.02 10.73 -22.18
CA ALA A 169 -10.00 11.72 -21.12
C ALA A 169 -9.41 11.14 -19.83
N LEU A 170 -8.50 11.87 -19.24
CA LEU A 170 -7.93 11.60 -17.91
C LEU A 170 -7.94 12.88 -17.09
N ARG A 171 -7.95 12.76 -15.78
CA ARG A 171 -7.72 13.87 -14.86
C ARG A 171 -6.71 13.49 -13.80
N GLN A 172 -6.01 14.46 -13.26
CA GLN A 172 -5.08 14.21 -12.16
C GLN A 172 -5.80 14.31 -10.82
N ARG A 173 -5.55 13.35 -9.94
CA ARG A 173 -6.08 13.38 -8.57
C ARG A 173 -5.41 14.48 -7.75
N PRO A 174 -6.10 15.02 -6.74
CA PRO A 174 -5.49 15.94 -5.79
C PRO A 174 -4.21 15.35 -5.16
N ASP A 175 -3.33 16.23 -4.67
CA ASP A 175 -2.05 15.84 -4.05
C ASP A 175 -2.21 15.15 -2.69
N THR A 176 -3.43 15.04 -2.18
CA THR A 176 -3.76 14.40 -0.90
C THR A 176 -4.80 13.30 -1.07
N GLY A 177 -4.87 12.39 -0.09
CA GLY A 177 -5.85 11.31 -0.08
C GLY A 177 -5.42 10.05 -0.84
N LEU A 178 -6.39 9.18 -1.12
CA LEU A 178 -6.16 7.90 -1.80
C LEU A 178 -5.68 8.12 -3.23
N LEU A 179 -4.59 7.46 -3.62
CA LEU A 179 -4.00 7.57 -4.96
C LEU A 179 -3.60 9.00 -5.36
N ALA A 180 -3.25 9.84 -4.40
CA ALA A 180 -2.93 11.25 -4.58
C ALA A 180 -1.92 11.51 -5.70
N GLY A 181 -2.17 12.52 -6.54
CA GLY A 181 -1.32 12.96 -7.64
C GLY A 181 -1.21 11.98 -8.82
N LEU A 182 -1.90 10.83 -8.79
CA LEU A 182 -1.96 9.89 -9.91
C LEU A 182 -3.06 10.30 -10.92
N TRP A 183 -2.99 9.73 -12.11
CA TRP A 183 -3.97 9.94 -13.15
C TRP A 183 -5.12 8.95 -13.04
N GLU A 184 -6.33 9.39 -13.36
CA GLU A 184 -7.54 8.57 -13.30
C GLU A 184 -8.49 8.90 -14.45
N TYR A 185 -9.38 7.95 -14.77
CA TYR A 185 -10.52 8.24 -15.63
C TYR A 185 -11.54 9.09 -14.88
N PRO A 186 -12.21 10.05 -15.52
CA PRO A 186 -13.30 10.80 -14.91
C PRO A 186 -14.31 9.87 -14.27
N HIS A 187 -14.70 10.15 -13.03
CA HIS A 187 -15.69 9.36 -12.33
C HIS A 187 -16.46 10.19 -11.31
N VAL A 188 -17.59 9.69 -10.89
CA VAL A 188 -18.42 10.24 -9.82
C VAL A 188 -18.77 9.18 -8.80
N PRO A 189 -19.08 9.56 -7.56
CA PRO A 189 -19.63 8.65 -6.56
C PRO A 189 -20.99 8.09 -7.01
N GLY A 190 -21.28 6.85 -6.58
CA GLY A 190 -22.52 6.16 -6.87
C GLY A 190 -22.48 5.29 -8.12
N THR A 191 -23.57 4.54 -8.31
CA THR A 191 -23.78 3.70 -9.49
C THR A 191 -24.88 4.33 -10.32
N LEU A 192 -24.49 5.06 -11.35
CA LEU A 192 -25.43 5.73 -12.25
C LEU A 192 -26.02 4.76 -13.28
N THR A 193 -27.27 4.98 -13.62
CA THR A 193 -27.89 4.46 -14.85
C THR A 193 -27.31 5.20 -16.07
N GLU A 194 -27.53 4.66 -17.27
CA GLU A 194 -27.06 5.31 -18.51
C GLU A 194 -27.68 6.71 -18.69
N ALA A 195 -28.96 6.89 -18.34
CA ALA A 195 -29.64 8.18 -18.40
C ALA A 195 -29.03 9.22 -17.42
N GLU A 196 -28.67 8.79 -16.22
CA GLU A 196 -27.99 9.63 -15.23
C GLU A 196 -26.56 9.94 -15.65
N ALA A 197 -25.86 8.95 -16.20
CA ALA A 197 -24.54 9.11 -16.77
C ALA A 197 -24.52 10.12 -17.93
N ALA A 198 -25.52 10.06 -18.81
CA ALA A 198 -25.68 11.04 -19.90
C ALA A 198 -25.86 12.48 -19.36
N ARG A 199 -26.68 12.66 -18.31
CA ARG A 199 -26.85 13.97 -17.66
C ARG A 199 -25.55 14.45 -17.04
N GLN A 200 -24.79 13.54 -16.42
CA GLN A 200 -23.50 13.87 -15.83
C GLN A 200 -22.49 14.35 -16.90
N LEU A 201 -22.46 13.69 -18.06
CA LEU A 201 -21.61 14.12 -19.19
C LEU A 201 -22.00 15.51 -19.70
N GLN A 202 -23.30 15.79 -19.82
CA GLN A 202 -23.78 17.12 -20.21
C GLN A 202 -23.35 18.20 -19.22
N MET A 203 -23.43 17.92 -17.90
CA MET A 203 -22.95 18.85 -16.86
C MET A 203 -21.44 19.12 -16.99
N TRP A 204 -20.66 18.19 -17.48
CA TRP A 204 -19.24 18.37 -17.76
C TRP A 204 -18.94 19.04 -19.10
N GLY A 205 -19.96 19.38 -19.88
CA GLY A 205 -19.80 19.99 -21.19
C GLY A 205 -19.32 19.04 -22.28
N VAL A 206 -19.54 17.72 -22.09
CA VAL A 206 -19.29 16.70 -23.10
C VAL A 206 -20.60 16.07 -23.57
N ASN A 207 -20.73 15.89 -24.88
CA ASN A 207 -21.93 15.34 -25.49
C ASN A 207 -21.64 13.90 -25.94
N PRO A 208 -22.33 12.88 -25.37
CA PRO A 208 -22.19 11.50 -25.81
C PRO A 208 -22.72 11.34 -27.24
N THR A 209 -21.91 10.74 -28.11
CA THR A 209 -22.29 10.42 -29.49
C THR A 209 -22.58 8.96 -29.67
N LYS A 210 -21.88 8.08 -28.93
CA LYS A 210 -22.08 6.63 -29.00
C LYS A 210 -21.72 5.97 -27.67
N TRP A 211 -22.62 5.22 -27.10
CA TRP A 211 -22.38 4.32 -25.99
C TRP A 211 -21.91 2.98 -26.53
N THR A 212 -20.70 2.56 -26.16
CA THR A 212 -20.07 1.37 -26.76
C THR A 212 -20.18 0.17 -25.86
N LYS A 213 -19.87 0.33 -24.56
CA LYS A 213 -19.78 -0.78 -23.62
C LYS A 213 -20.04 -0.37 -22.19
N LYS A 214 -20.62 -1.26 -21.41
CA LYS A 214 -20.70 -1.14 -19.96
C LYS A 214 -19.80 -2.19 -19.31
N LEU A 215 -19.02 -1.76 -18.31
CA LEU A 215 -18.03 -2.58 -17.60
C LEU A 215 -18.32 -2.59 -16.11
N SER A 216 -17.83 -3.60 -15.42
CA SER A 216 -17.75 -3.59 -13.97
C SER A 216 -16.34 -3.97 -13.53
N ALA A 217 -15.84 -3.31 -12.50
CA ALA A 217 -14.55 -3.62 -11.90
C ALA A 217 -14.64 -3.49 -10.39
N ARG A 218 -13.75 -4.20 -9.70
CA ARG A 218 -13.58 -4.11 -8.25
C ARG A 218 -12.11 -3.90 -7.94
N HIS A 219 -11.83 -3.01 -7.00
CA HIS A 219 -10.49 -2.89 -6.45
C HIS A 219 -10.53 -2.77 -4.93
N ILE A 220 -9.59 -3.46 -4.26
CA ILE A 220 -9.56 -3.55 -2.80
C ILE A 220 -8.28 -2.88 -2.29
N PHE A 221 -8.47 -1.77 -1.58
CA PHE A 221 -7.41 -1.09 -0.83
C PHE A 221 -7.34 -1.59 0.62
N THR A 222 -6.44 -1.03 1.40
CA THR A 222 -6.31 -1.41 2.82
C THR A 222 -7.58 -1.13 3.63
N HIS A 223 -8.23 0.02 3.43
CA HIS A 223 -9.36 0.48 4.24
C HIS A 223 -10.66 0.67 3.47
N VAL A 224 -10.61 0.63 2.14
CA VAL A 224 -11.77 0.85 1.27
C VAL A 224 -11.78 -0.17 0.13
N ARG A 225 -12.96 -0.49 -0.35
CA ARG A 225 -13.22 -1.30 -1.53
C ARG A 225 -13.99 -0.43 -2.52
N TRP A 226 -13.50 -0.34 -3.74
CA TRP A 226 -14.24 0.26 -4.84
C TRP A 226 -14.99 -0.80 -5.63
N GLU A 227 -16.29 -0.59 -5.78
CA GLU A 227 -17.17 -1.28 -6.72
C GLU A 227 -17.48 -0.30 -7.84
N MET A 228 -16.98 -0.57 -9.04
CA MET A 228 -16.99 0.39 -10.15
C MET A 228 -17.87 -0.07 -11.29
N THR A 229 -18.75 0.80 -11.75
CA THR A 229 -19.45 0.66 -13.02
C THR A 229 -18.81 1.59 -14.03
N GLY A 230 -18.36 1.10 -15.16
CA GLY A 230 -17.73 1.87 -16.22
C GLY A 230 -18.58 1.97 -17.45
N TYR A 231 -18.56 3.12 -18.08
CA TYR A 231 -19.17 3.36 -19.39
C TYR A 231 -18.08 3.78 -20.38
N VAL A 232 -18.01 3.07 -21.52
CA VAL A 232 -17.18 3.46 -22.66
C VAL A 232 -18.03 4.28 -23.60
N VAL A 233 -17.68 5.54 -23.82
CA VAL A 233 -18.52 6.48 -24.54
C VAL A 233 -17.65 7.32 -25.49
N GLU A 234 -18.06 7.34 -26.78
CA GLU A 234 -17.54 8.32 -27.74
C GLU A 234 -18.24 9.66 -27.48
N VAL A 235 -17.46 10.72 -27.46
CA VAL A 235 -17.99 12.04 -27.10
C VAL A 235 -17.47 13.16 -28.00
N ASN A 236 -18.24 14.23 -28.08
CA ASN A 236 -17.82 15.54 -28.58
C ASN A 236 -17.69 16.51 -27.40
N GLY A 237 -16.79 17.49 -27.53
CA GLY A 237 -16.46 18.44 -26.47
C GLY A 237 -15.19 18.07 -25.74
N LEU A 238 -14.70 19.01 -24.92
CA LEU A 238 -13.43 18.89 -24.21
C LEU A 238 -13.63 18.60 -22.71
N GLY A 239 -14.81 18.87 -22.19
CA GLY A 239 -15.09 18.76 -20.76
C GLY A 239 -14.38 19.85 -19.93
N PRO A 240 -14.26 19.64 -18.61
CA PRO A 240 -13.53 20.53 -17.72
C PRO A 240 -12.09 20.78 -18.16
N GLY A 241 -11.59 21.99 -17.92
CA GLY A 241 -10.27 22.43 -18.40
C GLY A 241 -9.07 21.76 -17.73
N ASP A 242 -9.30 21.02 -16.66
CA ASP A 242 -8.31 20.20 -15.96
C ASP A 242 -8.19 18.78 -16.52
N TRP A 243 -8.96 18.44 -17.57
CA TRP A 243 -8.87 17.15 -18.23
C TRP A 243 -7.76 17.14 -19.28
N LEU A 244 -7.01 16.04 -19.28
CA LEU A 244 -6.02 15.70 -20.30
C LEU A 244 -6.63 14.69 -21.27
N TRP A 245 -6.70 15.05 -22.55
CA TRP A 245 -7.03 14.11 -23.62
C TRP A 245 -5.73 13.46 -24.12
N ALA A 246 -5.50 12.22 -23.73
CA ALA A 246 -4.26 11.51 -23.96
C ALA A 246 -4.44 10.36 -24.96
N GLU A 247 -3.59 10.33 -25.99
CA GLU A 247 -3.45 9.20 -26.91
C GLU A 247 -2.69 8.04 -26.24
N ALA A 248 -2.65 6.86 -26.88
CA ALA A 248 -2.06 5.64 -26.32
C ALA A 248 -0.65 5.84 -25.80
N GLN A 249 0.26 6.40 -26.61
CA GLN A 249 1.65 6.64 -26.23
C GLN A 249 1.79 7.59 -25.02
N GLN A 250 0.91 8.58 -24.95
CA GLN A 250 0.91 9.52 -23.82
C GLN A 250 0.36 8.85 -22.56
N ARG A 251 -0.71 8.03 -22.67
CA ARG A 251 -1.28 7.28 -21.55
C ARG A 251 -0.27 6.32 -20.93
N GLU A 252 0.57 5.65 -21.72
CA GLU A 252 1.62 4.75 -21.24
C GLU A 252 2.66 5.43 -20.34
N ARG A 253 2.85 6.74 -20.52
CA ARG A 253 3.78 7.54 -19.69
C ARG A 253 3.13 8.10 -18.43
N LEU A 254 1.82 8.00 -18.31
CA LEU A 254 1.09 8.51 -17.15
C LEU A 254 0.96 7.43 -16.08
N ALA A 255 1.10 7.83 -14.82
CA ALA A 255 0.97 6.94 -13.68
C ALA A 255 -0.52 6.71 -13.38
N ILE A 256 -1.16 5.81 -14.13
CA ILE A 256 -2.54 5.36 -13.88
C ILE A 256 -2.49 4.17 -12.92
N PRO A 257 -3.18 4.21 -11.76
CA PRO A 257 -3.11 3.14 -10.78
C PRO A 257 -3.80 1.85 -11.26
N SER A 258 -3.31 0.71 -10.77
CA SER A 258 -3.86 -0.62 -11.07
C SER A 258 -5.35 -0.77 -10.70
N ALA A 259 -5.89 0.11 -9.87
CA ALA A 259 -7.33 0.17 -9.61
C ALA A 259 -8.17 0.36 -10.90
N PHE A 260 -7.57 0.97 -11.92
CA PHE A 260 -8.21 1.19 -13.22
C PHE A 260 -7.69 0.25 -14.33
N GLU A 261 -6.93 -0.79 -14.00
CA GLU A 261 -6.31 -1.69 -14.97
C GLU A 261 -7.32 -2.26 -15.98
N LYS A 262 -8.49 -2.72 -15.52
CA LYS A 262 -9.55 -3.25 -16.37
C LYS A 262 -10.06 -2.22 -17.38
N PHE A 263 -10.14 -0.97 -16.97
CA PHE A 263 -10.55 0.15 -17.84
C PHE A 263 -9.46 0.52 -18.83
N THR A 264 -8.21 0.49 -18.40
CA THR A 264 -7.05 0.74 -19.27
C THR A 264 -6.90 -0.34 -20.34
N ALA A 265 -7.13 -1.61 -19.98
CA ALA A 265 -7.11 -2.73 -20.92
C ALA A 265 -8.18 -2.57 -22.01
N GLU A 266 -9.39 -2.15 -21.63
CA GLU A 266 -10.49 -1.93 -22.59
C GLU A 266 -10.17 -0.87 -23.65
N LEU A 267 -9.40 0.16 -23.30
CA LEU A 267 -8.97 1.17 -24.26
C LEU A 267 -7.92 0.64 -25.24
N LYS A 268 -7.08 -0.34 -24.81
CA LYS A 268 -6.07 -0.98 -25.69
C LYS A 268 -6.68 -1.94 -26.69
N GLU A 269 -7.77 -2.64 -26.32
CA GLU A 269 -8.47 -3.57 -27.20
C GLU A 269 -9.30 -2.86 -28.29
N GLY A 270 -9.62 -1.59 -28.11
CA GLY A 270 -10.40 -0.78 -29.02
C GLY A 270 -9.59 0.13 -29.93
N GLU A 271 -8.26 0.06 -29.86
CA GLU A 271 -7.30 0.74 -30.74
C GLU A 271 -6.77 -0.22 -31.81
#